data_1c848436d6256043c16895eec487e428
#
_entry.id   1c848436d6256043c16895eec487e428
#
_cell.length_a   1.000
_cell.length_b   1.000
_cell.length_c   1.000
_cell.angle_alpha   90.00
_cell.angle_beta   90.00
_cell.angle_gamma   90.00
#
_symmetry.space_group_name_H-M   'P 1'
#
loop_
_entity.id
_entity.type
_entity.pdbx_description
1 polymer ?
#
loop_
_entity_poly.entity_id
_entity_poly.type
_entity_poly.pdbx_seq_one_letter_code
_entity_poly.pdbx_strand_id
1 'polypeptide(L)'
;MKIIRKVMLAFLMGLFFLYGKSIPAHGAQPVVVAIDPGHGGENLGAECNGYTEKNLTMIVALAMKEELEKYEGIEVYLTREGDKDMSLEERAEFAASKNADFLFCLHFNMSAEHDLFGSEVWVSAFGEEHQEGYSFASGEMELLEEMGLYPRGIKTRLNDRGEDYYGIIRHSTARGIPSALIE
;
A
#
# COMPACT_ATOMS: atom_id res chain seq x y z
N MET A 1 12.18 -16.28 2.34
CA MET A 1 10.92 -17.03 2.12
C MET A 1 9.95 -17.01 3.29
N LYS A 2 10.30 -17.36 4.54
CA LYS A 2 9.34 -17.35 5.67
C LYS A 2 8.86 -15.95 6.08
N ILE A 3 9.71 -14.93 5.95
CA ILE A 3 9.40 -13.53 6.29
C ILE A 3 8.43 -12.95 5.24
N ILE A 4 8.73 -13.12 3.97
CA ILE A 4 7.86 -12.66 2.88
C ILE A 4 6.45 -13.28 3.00
N ARG A 5 6.34 -14.57 3.33
CA ARG A 5 5.05 -15.23 3.57
C ARG A 5 4.24 -14.63 4.73
N LYS A 6 4.92 -14.10 5.76
CA LYS A 6 4.23 -13.46 6.90
C LYS A 6 3.71 -12.07 6.55
N VAL A 7 4.51 -11.23 5.87
CA VAL A 7 4.07 -9.92 5.33
C VAL A 7 2.81 -10.09 4.51
N MET A 8 2.73 -11.14 3.78
CA MET A 8 1.70 -11.42 2.81
C MET A 8 0.44 -12.03 3.41
N LEU A 9 0.58 -12.80 4.49
CA LEU A 9 -0.56 -13.23 5.32
C LEU A 9 -1.23 -12.02 5.99
N ALA A 10 -0.45 -10.98 6.25
CA ALA A 10 -0.88 -9.69 6.75
C ALA A 10 -1.84 -8.99 5.81
N PHE A 11 -1.44 -8.87 4.57
CA PHE A 11 -2.26 -8.26 3.53
C PHE A 11 -3.59 -9.00 3.34
N LEU A 12 -3.59 -10.32 3.46
CA LEU A 12 -4.81 -11.13 3.41
C LEU A 12 -5.73 -10.93 4.61
N MET A 13 -5.19 -10.83 5.81
CA MET A 13 -5.99 -10.60 7.00
C MET A 13 -6.60 -9.19 6.99
N GLY A 14 -5.89 -8.17 6.50
CA GLY A 14 -6.44 -6.83 6.30
C GLY A 14 -7.64 -6.83 5.33
N LEU A 15 -7.55 -7.53 4.20
CA LEU A 15 -8.67 -7.72 3.28
C LEU A 15 -9.85 -8.45 3.92
N PHE A 16 -9.61 -9.41 4.83
CA PHE A 16 -10.66 -10.09 5.61
C PHE A 16 -11.40 -9.13 6.56
N PHE A 17 -10.71 -8.17 7.16
CA PHE A 17 -11.33 -7.18 8.04
C PHE A 17 -12.15 -6.14 7.28
N LEU A 18 -11.72 -5.72 6.09
CA LEU A 18 -12.45 -4.78 5.24
C LEU A 18 -13.84 -5.31 4.86
N TYR A 19 -13.96 -6.60 4.60
CA TYR A 19 -15.21 -7.15 4.09
C TYR A 19 -16.11 -7.81 5.15
N GLY A 20 -15.66 -8.03 6.40
CA GLY A 20 -16.48 -8.61 7.50
C GLY A 20 -17.35 -9.80 7.09
N LYS A 21 -17.17 -10.31 5.86
CA LYS A 21 -17.95 -11.31 5.17
C LYS A 21 -16.97 -12.32 4.59
N SER A 22 -17.28 -13.57 4.77
CA SER A 22 -16.64 -14.70 4.09
C SER A 22 -16.25 -14.35 2.64
N ILE A 23 -15.07 -14.82 2.21
CA ILE A 23 -14.67 -14.83 0.78
C ILE A 23 -15.92 -15.14 -0.05
N PRO A 24 -16.22 -14.32 -1.07
CA PRO A 24 -17.49 -14.45 -1.78
C PRO A 24 -17.72 -15.87 -2.25
N ALA A 25 -18.92 -16.37 -2.01
CA ALA A 25 -19.36 -17.64 -2.56
C ALA A 25 -19.21 -17.61 -4.09
N HIS A 26 -18.90 -18.73 -4.68
CA HIS A 26 -18.75 -18.93 -6.12
C HIS A 26 -19.79 -18.11 -6.92
N GLY A 27 -19.32 -17.05 -7.65
CA GLY A 27 -20.17 -16.12 -8.42
C GLY A 27 -20.19 -14.66 -7.96
N ALA A 28 -19.49 -14.27 -6.88
CA ALA A 28 -19.31 -12.87 -6.50
C ALA A 28 -18.20 -12.21 -7.35
N GLN A 29 -18.25 -10.88 -7.48
CA GLN A 29 -17.18 -10.13 -8.15
C GLN A 29 -15.87 -10.30 -7.37
N PRO A 30 -14.71 -10.39 -8.06
CA PRO A 30 -13.43 -10.46 -7.40
C PRO A 30 -13.15 -9.16 -6.61
N VAL A 31 -12.35 -9.27 -5.56
CA VAL A 31 -11.75 -8.11 -4.89
C VAL A 31 -10.57 -7.64 -5.72
N VAL A 32 -10.58 -6.39 -6.12
CA VAL A 32 -9.54 -5.81 -6.97
C VAL A 32 -8.58 -4.98 -6.13
N VAL A 33 -7.33 -5.38 -6.11
CA VAL A 33 -6.24 -4.72 -5.39
C VAL A 33 -5.31 -4.03 -6.36
N ALA A 34 -5.10 -2.74 -6.18
CA ALA A 34 -4.01 -2.02 -6.83
C ALA A 34 -2.80 -1.93 -5.88
N ILE A 35 -1.61 -2.22 -6.38
CA ILE A 35 -0.35 -2.04 -5.66
C ILE A 35 0.46 -0.99 -6.41
N ASP A 36 0.87 0.04 -5.71
CA ASP A 36 1.67 1.13 -6.22
C ASP A 36 3.10 1.05 -5.68
N PRO A 37 4.06 0.49 -6.45
CA PRO A 37 5.46 0.58 -6.08
C PRO A 37 5.92 2.02 -6.21
N GLY A 38 6.20 2.68 -5.08
CA GLY A 38 6.60 4.09 -5.06
C GLY A 38 7.80 4.40 -5.95
N HIS A 39 7.92 5.66 -6.38
CA HIS A 39 8.98 6.15 -7.27
C HIS A 39 9.00 5.47 -8.65
N GLY A 40 10.12 5.55 -9.38
CA GLY A 40 10.29 4.96 -10.72
C GLY A 40 10.91 5.96 -11.71
N GLY A 41 11.48 5.45 -12.80
CA GLY A 41 12.18 6.25 -13.79
C GLY A 41 13.34 7.06 -13.21
N GLU A 42 13.33 8.36 -13.38
CA GLU A 42 14.36 9.27 -12.83
C GLU A 42 14.17 9.55 -11.32
N ASN A 43 12.99 9.29 -10.78
CA ASN A 43 12.72 9.40 -9.36
C ASN A 43 13.21 8.14 -8.63
N LEU A 44 14.41 8.20 -8.05
CA LEU A 44 15.05 7.06 -7.37
C LEU A 44 14.45 6.75 -6.00
N GLY A 45 13.80 7.74 -5.37
CA GLY A 45 13.46 7.69 -3.95
C GLY A 45 14.70 7.80 -3.06
N ALA A 46 14.66 7.21 -1.89
CA ALA A 46 15.80 7.11 -1.00
C ALA A 46 16.90 6.22 -1.59
N GLU A 47 18.15 6.59 -1.32
CA GLU A 47 19.33 5.84 -1.75
C GLU A 47 20.25 5.53 -0.57
N CYS A 48 20.56 4.25 -0.37
CA CYS A 48 21.45 3.82 0.69
C CYS A 48 22.17 2.51 0.32
N ASN A 49 23.46 2.43 0.59
CA ASN A 49 24.27 1.22 0.41
C ASN A 49 24.16 0.54 -0.98
N GLY A 50 23.99 1.35 -2.03
CA GLY A 50 23.85 0.86 -3.42
C GLY A 50 22.43 0.37 -3.78
N TYR A 51 21.46 0.54 -2.90
CA TYR A 51 20.04 0.30 -3.16
C TYR A 51 19.32 1.61 -3.44
N THR A 52 18.33 1.57 -4.32
CA THR A 52 17.38 2.67 -4.54
C THR A 52 16.00 2.23 -4.11
N GLU A 53 15.23 3.14 -3.52
CA GLU A 53 13.89 2.86 -3.04
C GLU A 53 12.98 2.35 -4.17
N LYS A 54 13.03 2.97 -5.35
CA LYS A 54 12.25 2.52 -6.51
C LYS A 54 12.41 1.05 -6.87
N ASN A 55 13.62 0.49 -6.65
CA ASN A 55 13.89 -0.91 -6.93
C ASN A 55 13.38 -1.81 -5.80
N LEU A 56 13.53 -1.38 -4.55
CA LEU A 56 13.04 -2.13 -3.39
C LEU A 56 11.51 -2.21 -3.38
N THR A 57 10.83 -1.10 -3.65
CA THR A 57 9.37 -1.06 -3.74
C THR A 57 8.84 -1.99 -4.84
N MET A 58 9.53 -2.06 -6.00
CA MET A 58 9.17 -2.96 -7.08
C MET A 58 9.34 -4.43 -6.67
N ILE A 59 10.44 -4.77 -5.99
CA ILE A 59 10.69 -6.15 -5.51
C ILE A 59 9.56 -6.59 -4.56
N VAL A 60 9.19 -5.72 -3.62
CA VAL A 60 8.11 -6.03 -2.67
C VAL A 60 6.76 -6.13 -3.38
N ALA A 61 6.45 -5.20 -4.30
CA ALA A 61 5.20 -5.20 -5.04
C ALA A 61 5.02 -6.47 -5.89
N LEU A 62 6.08 -6.92 -6.57
CA LEU A 62 6.04 -8.16 -7.35
C LEU A 62 5.82 -9.39 -6.47
N ALA A 63 6.52 -9.46 -5.33
CA ALA A 63 6.34 -10.56 -4.39
C ALA A 63 4.92 -10.56 -3.77
N MET A 64 4.39 -9.38 -3.48
CA MET A 64 3.04 -9.20 -2.97
C MET A 64 2.00 -9.63 -4.01
N LYS A 65 2.15 -9.21 -5.27
CA LYS A 65 1.28 -9.64 -6.37
C LYS A 65 1.29 -11.16 -6.54
N GLU A 66 2.48 -11.77 -6.64
CA GLU A 66 2.63 -13.23 -6.80
C GLU A 66 1.91 -14.03 -5.71
N GLU A 67 1.88 -13.50 -4.50
CA GLU A 67 1.22 -14.19 -3.40
C GLU A 67 -0.29 -13.99 -3.40
N LEU A 68 -0.74 -12.75 -3.55
CA LEU A 68 -2.18 -12.44 -3.56
C LEU A 68 -2.91 -13.17 -4.68
N GLU A 69 -2.28 -13.34 -5.84
CA GLU A 69 -2.84 -14.08 -6.97
C GLU A 69 -3.01 -15.61 -6.73
N LYS A 70 -2.50 -16.14 -5.62
CA LYS A 70 -2.76 -17.54 -5.21
C LYS A 70 -4.15 -17.75 -4.60
N TYR A 71 -4.85 -16.67 -4.28
CA TYR A 71 -6.14 -16.72 -3.64
C TYR A 71 -7.26 -16.48 -4.65
N GLU A 72 -8.20 -17.42 -4.73
CA GLU A 72 -9.38 -17.28 -5.60
C GLU A 72 -10.20 -16.04 -5.21
N GLY A 73 -10.66 -15.30 -6.21
CA GLY A 73 -11.48 -14.12 -6.00
C GLY A 73 -10.69 -12.85 -5.66
N ILE A 74 -9.37 -12.83 -5.86
CA ILE A 74 -8.52 -11.64 -5.78
C ILE A 74 -7.90 -11.36 -7.15
N GLU A 75 -8.03 -10.13 -7.63
CA GLU A 75 -7.33 -9.62 -8.81
C GLU A 75 -6.32 -8.54 -8.39
N VAL A 76 -5.10 -8.61 -8.92
CA VAL A 76 -4.01 -7.71 -8.50
C VAL A 76 -3.41 -6.99 -9.69
N TYR A 77 -3.34 -5.66 -9.60
CA TYR A 77 -2.74 -4.80 -10.62
C TYR A 77 -1.63 -3.94 -10.01
N LEU A 78 -0.51 -3.85 -10.71
CA LEU A 78 0.57 -2.91 -10.35
C LEU A 78 0.39 -1.62 -11.14
N THR A 79 0.54 -0.45 -10.50
CA THR A 79 0.47 0.85 -11.18
C THR A 79 1.59 0.99 -12.22
N ARG A 80 2.75 0.40 -11.97
CA ARG A 80 3.84 0.24 -12.93
C ARG A 80 4.39 -1.18 -12.90
N GLU A 81 4.76 -1.71 -14.04
CA GLU A 81 5.34 -3.06 -14.20
C GLU A 81 6.84 -3.03 -14.51
N GLY A 82 7.44 -1.84 -14.48
CA GLY A 82 8.86 -1.64 -14.78
C GLY A 82 9.38 -0.32 -14.21
N ASP A 83 10.59 0.06 -14.61
CA ASP A 83 11.22 1.30 -14.21
C ASP A 83 10.64 2.47 -15.04
N LYS A 84 9.47 2.93 -14.64
CA LYS A 84 8.69 3.99 -15.31
C LYS A 84 8.35 5.07 -14.31
N ASP A 85 8.51 6.33 -14.72
CA ASP A 85 8.01 7.48 -13.99
C ASP A 85 6.49 7.63 -14.21
N MET A 86 5.79 7.93 -13.13
CA MET A 86 4.36 8.20 -13.13
C MET A 86 4.03 9.25 -12.08
N SER A 87 3.20 10.21 -12.43
CA SER A 87 2.66 11.16 -11.47
C SER A 87 1.73 10.46 -10.46
N LEU A 88 1.53 11.07 -9.29
CA LEU A 88 0.64 10.53 -8.26
C LEU A 88 -0.82 10.45 -8.74
N GLU A 89 -1.21 11.36 -9.62
CA GLU A 89 -2.53 11.35 -10.24
C GLU A 89 -2.70 10.17 -11.20
N GLU A 90 -1.74 9.95 -12.11
CA GLU A 90 -1.75 8.80 -13.04
C GLU A 90 -1.82 7.45 -12.31
N ARG A 91 -1.15 7.33 -11.15
CA ARG A 91 -1.21 6.12 -10.31
C ARG A 91 -2.62 5.87 -9.77
N ALA A 92 -3.25 6.92 -9.22
CA ALA A 92 -4.62 6.83 -8.72
C ALA A 92 -5.64 6.62 -9.87
N GLU A 93 -5.45 7.24 -11.03
CA GLU A 93 -6.26 7.01 -12.22
C GLU A 93 -6.14 5.57 -12.72
N PHE A 94 -4.94 5.01 -12.70
CA PHE A 94 -4.73 3.61 -13.05
C PHE A 94 -5.52 2.70 -12.13
N ALA A 95 -5.43 2.88 -10.80
CA ALA A 95 -6.22 2.11 -9.84
C ALA A 95 -7.73 2.24 -10.10
N ALA A 96 -8.22 3.46 -10.35
CA ALA A 96 -9.61 3.70 -10.68
C ALA A 96 -10.04 3.01 -11.99
N SER A 97 -9.16 3.01 -13.01
CA SER A 97 -9.44 2.35 -14.31
C SER A 97 -9.58 0.82 -14.17
N LYS A 98 -9.05 0.25 -13.10
CA LYS A 98 -9.17 -1.17 -12.76
C LYS A 98 -10.34 -1.46 -11.83
N ASN A 99 -11.10 -0.43 -11.41
CA ASN A 99 -12.12 -0.52 -10.36
C ASN A 99 -11.53 -1.10 -9.07
N ALA A 100 -10.35 -0.64 -8.67
CA ALA A 100 -9.69 -1.13 -7.47
C ALA A 100 -10.52 -0.82 -6.22
N ASP A 101 -10.72 -1.85 -5.40
CA ASP A 101 -11.37 -1.73 -4.09
C ASP A 101 -10.42 -1.15 -3.04
N PHE A 102 -9.09 -1.32 -3.24
CA PHE A 102 -8.06 -0.79 -2.36
C PHE A 102 -6.74 -0.51 -3.11
N LEU A 103 -6.01 0.53 -2.66
CA LEU A 103 -4.71 0.91 -3.20
C LEU A 103 -3.63 0.82 -2.11
N PHE A 104 -2.64 -0.08 -2.30
CA PHE A 104 -1.44 -0.15 -1.47
C PHE A 104 -0.32 0.65 -2.11
N CYS A 105 0.18 1.67 -1.43
CA CYS A 105 1.35 2.43 -1.86
C CYS A 105 2.55 2.01 -1.01
N LEU A 106 3.59 1.48 -1.65
CA LEU A 106 4.75 0.92 -0.99
C LEU A 106 5.92 1.90 -1.06
N HIS A 107 6.49 2.18 0.10
CA HIS A 107 7.64 3.06 0.29
C HIS A 107 8.62 2.48 1.31
N PHE A 108 9.79 3.09 1.40
CA PHE A 108 10.78 2.86 2.45
C PHE A 108 11.22 4.21 2.99
N ASN A 109 10.98 4.42 4.28
CA ASN A 109 11.33 5.66 4.94
C ASN A 109 12.85 5.83 5.06
N MET A 110 13.32 7.06 5.09
CA MET A 110 14.73 7.39 5.34
C MET A 110 14.82 8.65 6.20
N SER A 111 15.76 8.67 7.14
CA SER A 111 16.21 9.89 7.82
C SER A 111 17.64 10.24 7.41
N ALA A 112 17.95 11.52 7.41
CA ALA A 112 19.31 11.99 7.08
C ALA A 112 20.37 11.47 8.07
N GLU A 113 19.97 11.30 9.33
CA GLU A 113 20.81 10.80 10.41
C GLU A 113 20.85 9.27 10.49
N HIS A 114 20.06 8.56 9.70
CA HIS A 114 19.91 7.09 9.72
C HIS A 114 19.55 6.52 11.11
N ASP A 115 18.82 7.28 11.91
CA ASP A 115 18.44 6.94 13.28
C ASP A 115 16.97 6.53 13.41
N LEU A 116 16.19 6.68 12.33
CA LEU A 116 14.80 6.23 12.27
C LEU A 116 14.74 4.82 11.72
N PHE A 117 14.03 3.95 12.44
CA PHE A 117 13.76 2.58 12.03
C PHE A 117 12.34 2.17 12.43
N GLY A 118 11.85 1.10 11.81
CA GLY A 118 10.50 0.59 12.05
C GLY A 118 9.56 0.92 10.92
N SER A 119 8.29 0.61 11.11
CA SER A 119 7.25 0.73 10.09
C SER A 119 6.17 1.72 10.51
N GLU A 120 5.64 2.46 9.54
CA GLU A 120 4.48 3.32 9.73
C GLU A 120 3.53 3.20 8.53
N VAL A 121 2.25 3.44 8.78
CA VAL A 121 1.24 3.42 7.74
C VAL A 121 0.46 4.74 7.76
N TRP A 122 0.38 5.37 6.60
CA TRP A 122 -0.37 6.61 6.42
C TRP A 122 -1.67 6.32 5.68
N VAL A 123 -2.77 6.88 6.20
CA VAL A 123 -4.12 6.71 5.64
C VAL A 123 -4.79 8.07 5.48
N SER A 124 -5.90 8.13 4.73
CA SER A 124 -6.71 9.34 4.63
C SER A 124 -7.18 9.81 6.01
N ALA A 125 -7.32 11.12 6.20
CA ALA A 125 -7.91 11.70 7.39
C ALA A 125 -9.44 11.79 7.30
N PHE A 126 -10.08 11.39 6.19
CA PHE A 126 -11.47 11.72 5.87
C PHE A 126 -12.28 10.52 5.43
N GLY A 127 -13.59 10.57 5.76
CA GLY A 127 -14.62 9.73 5.19
C GLY A 127 -14.56 8.24 5.53
N GLU A 128 -15.21 7.47 4.67
CA GLU A 128 -15.19 6.00 4.73
C GLU A 128 -13.80 5.46 4.39
N GLU A 129 -13.08 6.13 3.50
CA GLU A 129 -11.71 5.79 3.10
C GLU A 129 -10.73 5.83 4.28
N HIS A 130 -10.98 6.72 5.27
CA HIS A 130 -10.25 6.69 6.53
C HIS A 130 -10.52 5.40 7.31
N GLN A 131 -11.79 5.02 7.46
CA GLN A 131 -12.19 3.86 8.26
C GLN A 131 -11.64 2.57 7.66
N GLU A 132 -11.77 2.42 6.36
CA GLU A 132 -11.27 1.25 5.62
C GLU A 132 -9.74 1.21 5.61
N GLY A 133 -9.09 2.33 5.32
CA GLY A 133 -7.63 2.46 5.38
C GLY A 133 -7.08 2.16 6.77
N TYR A 134 -7.71 2.67 7.83
CA TYR A 134 -7.29 2.42 9.20
C TYR A 134 -7.50 0.96 9.62
N SER A 135 -8.62 0.37 9.23
CA SER A 135 -8.90 -1.05 9.50
C SER A 135 -7.83 -1.95 8.89
N PHE A 136 -7.48 -1.69 7.62
CA PHE A 136 -6.38 -2.39 6.97
C PHE A 136 -5.03 -2.14 7.66
N ALA A 137 -4.69 -0.87 7.89
CA ALA A 137 -3.41 -0.48 8.51
C ALA A 137 -3.20 -1.11 9.90
N SER A 138 -4.30 -1.35 10.64
CA SER A 138 -4.22 -1.99 11.97
C SER A 138 -3.71 -3.43 11.86
N GLY A 139 -4.23 -4.22 10.92
CA GLY A 139 -3.76 -5.58 10.67
C GLY A 139 -2.33 -5.61 10.13
N GLU A 140 -1.99 -4.67 9.23
CA GLU A 140 -0.65 -4.55 8.67
C GLU A 140 0.40 -4.22 9.75
N MET A 141 0.10 -3.25 10.63
CA MET A 141 1.00 -2.88 11.72
C MET A 141 1.27 -4.03 12.69
N GLU A 142 0.25 -4.79 13.06
CA GLU A 142 0.39 -5.97 13.94
C GLU A 142 1.38 -6.98 13.35
N LEU A 143 1.31 -7.20 12.07
CA LEU A 143 2.13 -8.19 11.37
C LEU A 143 3.54 -7.69 11.07
N LEU A 144 3.73 -6.41 10.78
CA LEU A 144 5.04 -5.79 10.68
C LEU A 144 5.77 -5.85 12.05
N GLU A 145 5.03 -5.67 13.15
CA GLU A 145 5.56 -5.85 14.51
C GLU A 145 5.94 -7.30 14.80
N GLU A 146 5.10 -8.28 14.43
CA GLU A 146 5.44 -9.71 14.53
C GLU A 146 6.70 -10.10 13.73
N MET A 147 6.99 -9.36 12.65
CA MET A 147 8.22 -9.54 11.88
C MET A 147 9.45 -8.93 12.55
N GLY A 148 9.26 -8.20 13.66
CA GLY A 148 10.32 -7.56 14.42
C GLY A 148 10.59 -6.11 14.01
N LEU A 149 9.73 -5.49 13.21
CA LEU A 149 9.82 -4.06 12.93
C LEU A 149 9.20 -3.26 14.07
N TYR A 150 9.86 -2.18 14.46
CA TYR A 150 9.34 -1.30 15.49
C TYR A 150 8.10 -0.56 14.99
N PRO A 151 6.93 -0.66 15.66
CA PRO A 151 5.72 0.00 15.20
C PRO A 151 5.77 1.51 15.47
N ARG A 152 5.78 2.30 14.42
CA ARG A 152 5.71 3.78 14.48
C ARG A 152 4.29 4.29 14.41
N GLY A 153 3.32 3.41 14.18
CA GLY A 153 1.88 3.63 14.25
C GLY A 153 1.23 4.01 12.92
N ILE A 154 -0.11 4.07 13.01
CA ILE A 154 -0.97 4.49 11.90
C ILE A 154 -1.16 6.01 12.03
N LYS A 155 -1.05 6.72 10.93
CA LYS A 155 -0.98 8.18 10.90
C LYS A 155 -1.89 8.79 9.84
N THR A 156 -2.29 10.00 10.12
CA THR A 156 -2.88 10.91 9.14
C THR A 156 -2.09 12.23 9.13
N ARG A 157 -2.06 12.92 8.02
CA ARG A 157 -1.42 14.24 7.92
C ARG A 157 -2.16 15.10 6.92
N LEU A 158 -2.37 16.36 7.27
CA LEU A 158 -2.94 17.36 6.37
C LEU A 158 -1.87 18.30 5.82
N ASN A 159 -2.09 18.80 4.61
CA ASN A 159 -1.34 19.88 4.02
C ASN A 159 -1.90 21.24 4.49
N ASP A 160 -1.29 22.35 4.06
CA ASP A 160 -1.68 23.70 4.45
C ASP A 160 -3.08 24.10 3.93
N ARG A 161 -3.67 23.33 3.04
CA ARG A 161 -5.04 23.51 2.54
C ARG A 161 -6.08 22.69 3.27
N GLY A 162 -5.66 21.89 4.26
CA GLY A 162 -6.54 20.99 5.01
C GLY A 162 -6.93 19.72 4.25
N GLU A 163 -6.18 19.35 3.21
CA GLU A 163 -6.34 18.11 2.46
C GLU A 163 -5.31 17.07 2.91
N ASP A 164 -5.51 15.79 2.59
CA ASP A 164 -4.49 14.76 2.82
C ASP A 164 -3.13 15.19 2.26
N TYR A 165 -2.09 15.10 3.08
CA TYR A 165 -0.73 15.53 2.72
C TYR A 165 -0.16 14.72 1.55
N TYR A 166 -0.25 13.41 1.64
CA TYR A 166 0.26 12.52 0.59
C TYR A 166 -0.64 12.58 -0.64
N GLY A 167 -0.05 12.97 -1.78
CA GLY A 167 -0.80 13.13 -3.03
C GLY A 167 -1.47 11.84 -3.49
N ILE A 168 -0.81 10.69 -3.32
CA ILE A 168 -1.41 9.40 -3.71
C ILE A 168 -2.68 9.11 -2.91
N ILE A 169 -2.67 9.36 -1.59
CA ILE A 169 -3.85 9.20 -0.72
C ILE A 169 -4.95 10.18 -1.15
N ARG A 170 -4.61 11.45 -1.36
CA ARG A 170 -5.56 12.48 -1.79
C ARG A 170 -6.22 12.16 -3.14
N HIS A 171 -5.43 11.70 -4.11
CA HIS A 171 -5.96 11.36 -5.44
C HIS A 171 -6.78 10.08 -5.45
N SER A 172 -6.43 9.07 -4.64
CA SER A 172 -7.23 7.85 -4.51
C SER A 172 -8.54 8.11 -3.78
N THR A 173 -8.52 8.83 -2.65
CA THR A 173 -9.71 9.22 -1.89
C THR A 173 -10.68 10.04 -2.75
N ALA A 174 -10.18 10.97 -3.57
CA ALA A 174 -11.01 11.75 -4.51
C ALA A 174 -11.73 10.87 -5.57
N ARG A 175 -11.32 9.62 -5.71
CA ARG A 175 -11.90 8.61 -6.60
C ARG A 175 -12.68 7.53 -5.86
N GLY A 176 -12.88 7.70 -4.54
CA GLY A 176 -13.57 6.73 -3.68
C GLY A 176 -12.79 5.44 -3.48
N ILE A 177 -11.46 5.48 -3.58
CA ILE A 177 -10.59 4.32 -3.37
C ILE A 177 -9.85 4.50 -2.05
N PRO A 178 -10.14 3.70 -1.03
CA PRO A 178 -9.37 3.67 0.21
C PRO A 178 -7.93 3.24 -0.06
N SER A 179 -6.99 3.84 0.66
CA SER A 179 -5.57 3.59 0.42
C SER A 179 -4.75 3.60 1.70
N ALA A 180 -3.64 2.89 1.67
CA ALA A 180 -2.63 2.89 2.70
C ALA A 180 -1.24 3.09 2.07
N LEU A 181 -0.48 4.05 2.58
CA LEU A 181 0.92 4.25 2.24
C LEU A 181 1.75 3.65 3.37
N ILE A 182 2.52 2.64 3.04
CA ILE A 182 3.32 1.83 3.96
C ILE A 182 4.78 2.24 3.84
N GLU A 183 5.40 2.56 4.97
CA GLU A 183 6.81 2.92 5.07
C GLU A 183 7.56 2.12 6.14
#